data_f5eb3b5d4fe8a800d130b86b7d3c7886
#
_entry.id   f5eb3b5d4fe8a800d130b86b7d3c7886
#
_cell.length_a   1.000
_cell.length_b   1.000
_cell.length_c   1.000
_cell.angle_alpha   90.00
_cell.angle_beta   90.00
_cell.angle_gamma   90.00
#
_symmetry.space_group_name_H-M   'P 1'
#
loop_
_entity.id
_entity.type
_entity.pdbx_description
1 polymer ?
#
loop_
_entity_poly.entity_id
_entity_poly.type
_entity_poly.pdbx_seq_one_letter_code
_entity_poly.pdbx_strand_id
1 'polypeptide(L)'
;TQILDLCCGSGQVTRFLVNFSENVTGLDASPLSIKRCQKNVPNATYIKAFAENMPFADNLFDVVHTSAALHEMQPEQLRKIIQEVYRVLKPGGVFTLVDFHPPTNPIFWPGLAIFFWLFETQTAWELLKTDLPGLLGDYGFDVGKPSLYAGGSLQVIQSRKIVE
;
A
#
# COMPACT_ATOMS: atom_id res chain seq x y z
N THR A 1 6.62 -16.42 -8.08
CA THR A 1 5.64 -15.36 -7.70
C THR A 1 6.27 -14.01 -7.96
N GLN A 2 5.62 -13.15 -8.76
CA GLN A 2 6.04 -11.78 -9.01
C GLN A 2 5.42 -10.87 -7.93
N ILE A 3 6.23 -10.18 -7.15
CA ILE A 3 5.77 -9.32 -6.04
C ILE A 3 6.18 -7.88 -6.31
N LEU A 4 5.23 -6.95 -6.16
CA LEU A 4 5.48 -5.51 -6.15
C LEU A 4 5.35 -4.98 -4.72
N ASP A 5 6.41 -4.33 -4.23
CA ASP A 5 6.38 -3.49 -3.03
C ASP A 5 6.17 -2.04 -3.46
N LEU A 6 4.93 -1.58 -3.39
CA LEU A 6 4.50 -0.27 -3.86
C LEU A 6 4.73 0.79 -2.79
N CYS A 7 5.40 1.89 -3.14
CA CYS A 7 5.88 2.91 -2.21
C CYS A 7 6.84 2.31 -1.18
N CYS A 8 7.85 1.59 -1.65
CA CYS A 8 8.72 0.74 -0.83
C CYS A 8 9.61 1.51 0.18
N GLY A 9 9.66 2.83 0.12
CA GLY A 9 10.40 3.68 1.05
C GLY A 9 11.87 3.29 1.17
N SER A 10 12.32 2.91 2.34
CA SER A 10 13.70 2.45 2.60
C SER A 10 13.87 0.92 2.55
N GLY A 11 12.87 0.18 2.09
CA GLY A 11 12.90 -1.27 1.98
C GLY A 11 12.51 -2.01 3.27
N GLN A 12 11.76 -1.36 4.16
CA GLN A 12 11.37 -1.96 5.44
C GLN A 12 10.52 -3.22 5.27
N VAL A 13 9.63 -3.24 4.27
CA VAL A 13 8.81 -4.40 3.94
C VAL A 13 9.51 -5.26 2.90
N THR A 14 10.18 -4.66 1.91
CA THR A 14 10.91 -5.36 0.85
C THR A 14 11.82 -6.47 1.41
N ARG A 15 12.53 -6.20 2.53
CA ARG A 15 13.43 -7.17 3.19
C ARG A 15 12.74 -8.44 3.69
N PHE A 16 11.43 -8.37 3.92
CA PHE A 16 10.63 -9.55 4.27
C PHE A 16 10.10 -10.24 3.02
N LEU A 17 9.67 -9.45 2.01
CA LEU A 17 9.11 -10.00 0.77
C LEU A 17 10.10 -10.85 -0.01
N VAL A 18 11.40 -10.50 0.02
CA VAL A 18 12.46 -11.30 -0.64
C VAL A 18 12.66 -12.69 -0.03
N ASN A 19 12.10 -12.96 1.15
CA ASN A 19 12.10 -14.31 1.72
C ASN A 19 11.01 -15.22 1.12
N PHE A 20 10.02 -14.62 0.45
CA PHE A 20 8.89 -15.34 -0.16
C PHE A 20 9.05 -15.50 -1.67
N SER A 21 9.87 -14.66 -2.31
CA SER A 21 10.13 -14.73 -3.75
C SER A 21 11.47 -14.09 -4.11
N GLU A 22 12.14 -14.66 -5.11
CA GLU A 22 13.32 -14.05 -5.75
C GLU A 22 12.94 -12.91 -6.72
N ASN A 23 11.65 -12.80 -7.08
CA ASN A 23 11.14 -11.83 -8.03
C ASN A 23 10.36 -10.71 -7.30
N VAL A 24 11.07 -9.92 -6.52
CA VAL A 24 10.52 -8.76 -5.83
C VAL A 24 10.97 -7.47 -6.51
N THR A 25 10.00 -6.61 -6.83
CA THR A 25 10.24 -5.28 -7.37
C THR A 25 9.74 -4.25 -6.36
N GLY A 26 10.57 -3.31 -5.95
CA GLY A 26 10.20 -2.13 -5.19
C GLY A 26 9.99 -0.93 -6.11
N LEU A 27 8.91 -0.19 -5.91
CA LEU A 27 8.64 1.07 -6.62
C LEU A 27 8.47 2.21 -5.61
N ASP A 28 9.12 3.33 -5.87
CA ASP A 28 8.98 4.57 -5.09
C ASP A 28 9.27 5.79 -5.97
N ALA A 29 8.60 6.91 -5.72
CA ALA A 29 8.82 8.15 -6.45
C ALA A 29 10.11 8.86 -6.01
N SER A 30 10.57 8.64 -4.78
CA SER A 30 11.73 9.27 -4.18
C SER A 30 13.03 8.60 -4.61
N PRO A 31 13.95 9.33 -5.28
CA PRO A 31 15.26 8.77 -5.63
C PRO A 31 16.10 8.43 -4.38
N LEU A 32 15.84 9.08 -3.25
CA LEU A 32 16.51 8.79 -1.99
C LEU A 32 16.03 7.46 -1.40
N SER A 33 14.71 7.21 -1.46
CA SER A 33 14.10 5.93 -1.07
C SER A 33 14.70 4.78 -1.88
N ILE A 34 14.74 4.92 -3.20
CA ILE A 34 15.34 3.91 -4.09
C ILE A 34 16.81 3.62 -3.74
N LYS A 35 17.61 4.66 -3.52
CA LYS A 35 19.01 4.46 -3.09
C LYS A 35 19.14 3.72 -1.76
N ARG A 36 18.25 4.01 -0.80
CA ARG A 36 18.22 3.33 0.50
C ARG A 36 17.82 1.87 0.34
N CYS A 37 16.78 1.60 -0.44
CA CYS A 37 16.36 0.23 -0.76
C CYS A 37 17.47 -0.59 -1.38
N GLN A 38 18.14 -0.08 -2.42
CA GLN A 38 19.26 -0.75 -3.09
C GLN A 38 20.39 -1.12 -2.13
N LYS A 39 20.65 -0.25 -1.14
CA LYS A 39 21.66 -0.52 -0.10
C LYS A 39 21.17 -1.55 0.93
N ASN A 40 19.91 -1.44 1.36
CA ASN A 40 19.37 -2.22 2.47
C ASN A 40 18.94 -3.64 2.05
N VAL A 41 18.46 -3.78 0.80
CA VAL A 41 17.92 -5.04 0.25
C VAL A 41 18.41 -5.20 -1.20
N PRO A 42 19.69 -5.52 -1.42
CA PRO A 42 20.31 -5.53 -2.76
C PRO A 42 19.82 -6.65 -3.67
N ASN A 43 19.09 -7.63 -3.15
CA ASN A 43 18.57 -8.78 -3.88
C ASN A 43 17.15 -8.57 -4.45
N ALA A 44 16.63 -7.34 -4.45
CA ALA A 44 15.40 -6.97 -5.14
C ALA A 44 15.68 -6.00 -6.30
N THR A 45 14.74 -5.87 -7.23
CA THR A 45 14.79 -4.88 -8.30
C THR A 45 14.10 -3.59 -7.84
N TYR A 46 14.58 -2.41 -8.28
CA TYR A 46 14.00 -1.14 -7.87
C TYR A 46 13.75 -0.22 -9.05
N ILE A 47 12.57 0.39 -9.06
CA ILE A 47 12.14 1.32 -10.10
C ILE A 47 11.68 2.63 -9.46
N LYS A 48 12.25 3.75 -9.94
CA LYS A 48 11.79 5.08 -9.57
C LYS A 48 10.63 5.47 -10.48
N ALA A 49 9.42 5.49 -9.94
CA ALA A 49 8.22 5.93 -10.65
C ALA A 49 7.13 6.37 -9.67
N PHE A 50 6.11 7.06 -10.19
CA PHE A 50 4.92 7.39 -9.42
C PHE A 50 3.95 6.21 -9.40
N ALA A 51 3.30 6.00 -8.26
CA ALA A 51 2.36 4.89 -8.04
C ALA A 51 1.08 5.01 -8.90
N GLU A 52 0.68 6.23 -9.24
CA GLU A 52 -0.47 6.52 -10.11
C GLU A 52 -0.18 6.40 -11.61
N ASN A 53 1.06 6.02 -12.00
CA ASN A 53 1.47 5.78 -13.39
C ASN A 53 2.65 4.81 -13.42
N MET A 54 2.37 3.54 -13.20
CA MET A 54 3.39 2.51 -13.06
C MET A 54 3.93 2.05 -14.43
N PRO A 55 5.26 1.98 -14.62
CA PRO A 55 5.86 1.56 -15.90
C PRO A 55 5.89 0.03 -16.05
N PHE A 56 4.77 -0.62 -15.78
CA PHE A 56 4.62 -2.06 -15.86
C PHE A 56 3.51 -2.45 -16.86
N ALA A 57 3.66 -3.62 -17.46
CA ALA A 57 2.61 -4.22 -18.26
C ALA A 57 1.40 -4.62 -17.39
N ASP A 58 0.24 -4.73 -18.03
CA ASP A 58 -0.96 -5.27 -17.40
C ASP A 58 -0.72 -6.72 -16.97
N ASN A 59 -1.36 -7.12 -15.87
CA ASN A 59 -1.36 -8.50 -15.39
C ASN A 59 0.04 -9.10 -15.17
N LEU A 60 0.98 -8.32 -14.63
CA LEU A 60 2.36 -8.73 -14.38
C LEU A 60 2.55 -9.39 -13.01
N PHE A 61 1.94 -8.83 -11.97
CA PHE A 61 2.20 -9.22 -10.58
C PHE A 61 1.18 -10.22 -10.02
N ASP A 62 1.67 -11.17 -9.25
CA ASP A 62 0.82 -12.07 -8.47
C ASP A 62 0.37 -11.40 -7.15
N VAL A 63 1.26 -10.55 -6.60
CA VAL A 63 1.01 -9.82 -5.35
C VAL A 63 1.49 -8.38 -5.52
N VAL A 64 0.66 -7.43 -5.08
CA VAL A 64 1.05 -6.03 -4.83
C VAL A 64 0.87 -5.76 -3.35
N HIS A 65 1.89 -5.20 -2.71
CA HIS A 65 1.85 -4.79 -1.31
C HIS A 65 2.14 -3.30 -1.19
N THR A 66 1.50 -2.62 -0.23
CA THR A 66 1.86 -1.27 0.21
C THR A 66 1.68 -1.13 1.72
N SER A 67 2.53 -0.35 2.35
CA SER A 67 2.47 -0.14 3.79
C SER A 67 2.80 1.31 4.16
N ALA A 68 1.92 1.92 4.95
CA ALA A 68 2.08 3.27 5.48
C ALA A 68 2.41 4.31 4.40
N ALA A 69 1.66 4.30 3.30
CA ALA A 69 1.87 5.19 2.17
C ALA A 69 0.59 5.86 1.66
N LEU A 70 -0.55 5.20 1.74
CA LEU A 70 -1.79 5.70 1.13
C LEU A 70 -2.34 6.93 1.87
N HIS A 71 -2.02 7.09 3.16
CA HIS A 71 -2.40 8.27 3.94
C HIS A 71 -1.71 9.57 3.49
N GLU A 72 -0.64 9.47 2.71
CA GLU A 72 0.03 10.64 2.12
C GLU A 72 -0.64 11.10 0.81
N MET A 73 -1.55 10.30 0.24
CA MET A 73 -2.12 10.51 -1.09
C MET A 73 -3.40 11.35 -1.05
N GLN A 74 -3.51 12.31 -1.99
CA GLN A 74 -4.77 12.99 -2.22
C GLN A 74 -5.84 12.00 -2.72
N PRO A 75 -7.14 12.24 -2.48
CA PRO A 75 -8.21 11.31 -2.84
C PRO A 75 -8.21 10.90 -4.33
N GLU A 76 -7.94 11.83 -5.24
CA GLU A 76 -7.86 11.53 -6.67
C GLU A 76 -6.62 10.71 -7.03
N GLN A 77 -5.50 10.98 -6.36
CA GLN A 77 -4.27 10.20 -6.53
C GLN A 77 -4.46 8.77 -6.01
N LEU A 78 -5.09 8.61 -4.85
CA LEU A 78 -5.42 7.31 -4.27
C LEU A 78 -6.25 6.46 -5.25
N ARG A 79 -7.27 7.04 -5.90
CA ARG A 79 -8.08 6.35 -6.89
C ARG A 79 -7.27 5.88 -8.10
N LYS A 80 -6.38 6.73 -8.62
CA LYS A 80 -5.49 6.36 -9.73
C LYS A 80 -4.54 5.24 -9.32
N ILE A 81 -4.01 5.28 -8.10
CA ILE A 81 -3.14 4.22 -7.58
C ILE A 81 -3.89 2.89 -7.50
N ILE A 82 -5.13 2.87 -6.99
CA ILE A 82 -5.94 1.65 -6.92
C ILE A 82 -6.22 1.11 -8.34
N GLN A 83 -6.50 1.99 -9.30
CA GLN A 83 -6.69 1.60 -10.71
C GLN A 83 -5.43 0.99 -11.31
N GLU A 84 -4.25 1.58 -11.05
CA GLU A 84 -2.98 1.04 -11.50
C GLU A 84 -2.64 -0.30 -10.83
N VAL A 85 -2.90 -0.44 -9.52
CA VAL A 85 -2.76 -1.72 -8.80
C VAL A 85 -3.64 -2.79 -9.45
N TYR A 86 -4.90 -2.46 -9.75
CA TYR A 86 -5.79 -3.39 -10.44
C TYR A 86 -5.25 -3.79 -11.82
N ARG A 87 -4.76 -2.82 -12.59
CA ARG A 87 -4.21 -3.06 -13.93
C ARG A 87 -3.01 -3.99 -13.92
N VAL A 88 -2.04 -3.75 -13.03
CA VAL A 88 -0.78 -4.52 -13.00
C VAL A 88 -0.91 -5.88 -12.33
N LEU A 89 -1.95 -6.11 -11.52
CA LEU A 89 -2.24 -7.42 -10.93
C LEU A 89 -2.78 -8.40 -11.97
N LYS A 90 -2.33 -9.62 -11.93
CA LYS A 90 -2.92 -10.75 -12.67
C LYS A 90 -4.37 -11.00 -12.20
N PRO A 91 -5.24 -11.56 -13.06
CA PRO A 91 -6.51 -12.10 -12.61
C PRO A 91 -6.32 -13.05 -11.42
N GLY A 92 -7.09 -12.87 -10.35
CA GLY A 92 -6.91 -13.61 -9.10
C GLY A 92 -5.70 -13.19 -8.25
N GLY A 93 -4.89 -12.23 -8.70
CA GLY A 93 -3.79 -11.64 -7.93
C GLY A 93 -4.25 -10.92 -6.68
N VAL A 94 -3.36 -10.76 -5.73
CA VAL A 94 -3.67 -10.25 -4.38
C VAL A 94 -3.08 -8.86 -4.19
N PHE A 95 -3.90 -7.92 -3.72
CA PHE A 95 -3.48 -6.64 -3.17
C PHE A 95 -3.56 -6.68 -1.65
N THR A 96 -2.45 -6.36 -0.98
CA THR A 96 -2.39 -6.21 0.47
C THR A 96 -1.96 -4.81 0.84
N LEU A 97 -2.62 -4.23 1.83
CA LEU A 97 -2.24 -2.92 2.35
C LEU A 97 -2.26 -2.89 3.87
N VAL A 98 -1.38 -2.06 4.44
CA VAL A 98 -1.35 -1.69 5.85
C VAL A 98 -1.37 -0.18 5.93
N ASP A 99 -2.39 0.39 6.57
CA ASP A 99 -2.45 1.85 6.75
C ASP A 99 -3.33 2.24 7.95
N PHE A 100 -3.45 3.54 8.20
CA PHE A 100 -4.24 4.06 9.30
C PHE A 100 -5.73 3.75 9.17
N HIS A 101 -6.36 3.60 10.33
CA HIS A 101 -7.79 3.38 10.48
C HIS A 101 -8.29 4.18 11.70
N PRO A 102 -9.53 4.67 11.71
CA PRO A 102 -10.12 5.29 12.90
C PRO A 102 -10.09 4.32 14.08
N PRO A 103 -9.54 4.71 15.25
CA PRO A 103 -9.51 3.84 16.40
C PRO A 103 -10.90 3.33 16.78
N THR A 104 -11.04 2.03 16.96
CA THR A 104 -12.30 1.43 17.43
C THR A 104 -12.45 1.58 18.96
N ASN A 105 -11.32 1.71 19.68
CA ASN A 105 -11.31 2.00 21.09
C ASN A 105 -11.03 3.50 21.30
N PRO A 106 -11.99 4.26 21.90
CA PRO A 106 -11.88 5.71 22.08
C PRO A 106 -10.65 6.17 22.87
N ILE A 107 -10.06 5.32 23.71
CA ILE A 107 -8.87 5.64 24.51
C ILE A 107 -7.65 5.96 23.63
N PHE A 108 -7.60 5.43 22.40
CA PHE A 108 -6.49 5.66 21.46
C PHE A 108 -6.64 6.94 20.62
N TRP A 109 -7.83 7.58 20.61
CA TRP A 109 -8.06 8.79 19.83
C TRP A 109 -7.12 9.95 20.19
N PRO A 110 -6.92 10.31 21.47
CA PRO A 110 -6.04 11.44 21.80
C PRO A 110 -4.62 11.22 21.33
N GLY A 111 -4.08 10.00 21.47
CA GLY A 111 -2.74 9.65 21.02
C GLY A 111 -2.59 9.75 19.50
N LEU A 112 -3.53 9.20 18.75
CA LEU A 112 -3.54 9.27 17.29
C LEU A 112 -3.70 10.71 16.80
N ALA A 113 -4.59 11.50 17.41
CA ALA A 113 -4.81 12.90 17.05
C ALA A 113 -3.56 13.76 17.29
N ILE A 114 -2.85 13.57 18.40
CA ILE A 114 -1.58 14.23 18.68
C ILE A 114 -0.51 13.82 17.68
N PHE A 115 -0.41 12.52 17.38
CA PHE A 115 0.53 12.01 16.39
C PHE A 115 0.27 12.64 15.01
N PHE A 116 -0.98 12.64 14.54
CA PHE A 116 -1.34 13.24 13.26
C PHE A 116 -1.08 14.74 13.21
N TRP A 117 -1.38 15.44 14.30
CA TRP A 117 -1.13 16.88 14.39
C TRP A 117 0.36 17.23 14.33
N LEU A 118 1.23 16.39 14.87
CA LEU A 118 2.68 16.63 14.93
C LEU A 118 3.42 16.14 13.68
N PHE A 119 2.99 15.04 13.07
CA PHE A 119 3.79 14.29 12.10
C PHE A 119 3.10 14.05 10.76
N GLU A 120 1.78 14.21 10.67
CA GLU A 120 1.01 13.84 9.49
C GLU A 120 0.37 15.05 8.79
N THR A 121 0.04 14.84 7.52
CA THR A 121 -0.61 15.85 6.68
C THR A 121 -2.13 15.76 6.77
N GLN A 122 -2.82 16.71 6.12
CA GLN A 122 -4.28 16.70 6.00
C GLN A 122 -4.79 15.42 5.30
N THR A 123 -4.02 14.83 4.39
CA THR A 123 -4.39 13.62 3.66
C THR A 123 -4.56 12.40 4.57
N ALA A 124 -3.79 12.31 5.67
CA ALA A 124 -3.96 11.26 6.66
C ALA A 124 -5.34 11.35 7.36
N TRP A 125 -5.81 12.56 7.67
CA TRP A 125 -7.16 12.79 8.19
C TRP A 125 -8.25 12.44 7.19
N GLU A 126 -8.01 12.67 5.90
CA GLU A 126 -8.95 12.31 4.83
C GLU A 126 -9.00 10.78 4.65
N LEU A 127 -7.85 10.09 4.74
CA LEU A 127 -7.83 8.64 4.70
C LEU A 127 -8.66 8.01 5.81
N LEU A 128 -8.62 8.56 7.04
CA LEU A 128 -9.45 8.06 8.15
C LEU A 128 -10.95 8.14 7.88
N LYS A 129 -11.39 9.01 6.98
CA LYS A 129 -12.79 9.17 6.56
C LYS A 129 -13.14 8.32 5.34
N THR A 130 -12.14 7.71 4.70
CA THR A 130 -12.29 6.93 3.47
C THR A 130 -12.63 5.48 3.82
N ASP A 131 -13.73 4.96 3.29
CA ASP A 131 -14.03 3.54 3.29
C ASP A 131 -13.14 2.83 2.26
N LEU A 132 -11.92 2.45 2.68
CA LEU A 132 -10.98 1.75 1.80
C LEU A 132 -11.52 0.41 1.29
N PRO A 133 -12.16 -0.44 2.10
CA PRO A 133 -12.80 -1.66 1.59
C PRO A 133 -13.83 -1.39 0.49
N GLY A 134 -14.75 -0.44 0.72
CA GLY A 134 -15.74 -0.05 -0.28
C GLY A 134 -15.09 0.48 -1.56
N LEU A 135 -14.10 1.37 -1.42
CA LEU A 135 -13.35 1.93 -2.55
C LEU A 135 -12.65 0.84 -3.36
N LEU A 136 -12.01 -0.15 -2.73
CA LEU A 136 -11.40 -1.29 -3.44
C LEU A 136 -12.46 -2.12 -4.17
N GLY A 137 -13.62 -2.36 -3.54
CA GLY A 137 -14.75 -3.06 -4.16
C GLY A 137 -15.24 -2.36 -5.44
N ASP A 138 -15.33 -1.03 -5.44
CA ASP A 138 -15.73 -0.22 -6.60
C ASP A 138 -14.76 -0.39 -7.79
N TYR A 139 -13.52 -0.75 -7.54
CA TYR A 139 -12.50 -1.02 -8.57
C TYR A 139 -12.36 -2.49 -8.96
N GLY A 140 -13.28 -3.36 -8.53
CA GLY A 140 -13.33 -4.76 -8.97
C GLY A 140 -12.50 -5.72 -8.10
N PHE A 141 -12.22 -5.35 -6.86
CA PHE A 141 -11.61 -6.26 -5.92
C PHE A 141 -12.66 -7.00 -5.07
N ASP A 142 -12.44 -8.29 -4.86
CA ASP A 142 -13.07 -9.02 -3.76
C ASP A 142 -12.27 -8.75 -2.48
N VAL A 143 -12.90 -8.05 -1.53
CA VAL A 143 -12.21 -7.50 -0.36
C VAL A 143 -12.48 -8.34 0.87
N GLY A 144 -11.43 -8.90 1.44
CA GLY A 144 -11.49 -9.60 2.71
C GLY A 144 -11.83 -8.68 3.89
N LYS A 145 -12.31 -9.26 4.98
CA LYS A 145 -12.57 -8.49 6.20
C LYS A 145 -11.28 -7.86 6.72
N PRO A 146 -11.24 -6.54 6.95
CA PRO A 146 -10.07 -5.88 7.53
C PRO A 146 -9.69 -6.45 8.89
N SER A 147 -8.40 -6.67 9.10
CA SER A 147 -7.84 -6.98 10.42
C SER A 147 -7.35 -5.69 11.06
N LEU A 148 -7.80 -5.42 12.29
CA LEU A 148 -7.48 -4.19 13.01
C LEU A 148 -6.45 -4.45 14.12
N TYR A 149 -5.52 -3.52 14.28
CA TYR A 149 -4.42 -3.55 15.23
C TYR A 149 -4.32 -2.22 15.98
N ALA A 150 -3.51 -2.19 17.05
CA ALA A 150 -3.24 -0.98 17.85
C ALA A 150 -4.54 -0.26 18.27
N GLY A 151 -5.46 -0.98 18.89
CA GLY A 151 -6.76 -0.41 19.32
C GLY A 151 -7.65 0.03 18.17
N GLY A 152 -7.44 -0.53 16.98
CA GLY A 152 -8.14 -0.18 15.75
C GLY A 152 -7.50 0.95 14.94
N SER A 153 -6.37 1.51 15.38
CA SER A 153 -5.71 2.62 14.68
C SER A 153 -4.98 2.22 13.40
N LEU A 154 -4.72 0.93 13.21
CA LEU A 154 -4.13 0.36 12.00
C LEU A 154 -5.04 -0.71 11.43
N GLN A 155 -5.13 -0.76 10.12
CA GLN A 155 -5.83 -1.79 9.38
C GLN A 155 -4.89 -2.53 8.44
N VAL A 156 -5.13 -3.82 8.31
CA VAL A 156 -4.55 -4.67 7.26
C VAL A 156 -5.72 -5.15 6.40
N ILE A 157 -5.66 -4.83 5.11
CA ILE A 157 -6.66 -5.27 4.14
C ILE A 157 -5.97 -6.19 3.14
N GLN A 158 -6.60 -7.30 2.87
CA GLN A 158 -6.26 -8.19 1.76
C GLN A 158 -7.43 -8.25 0.81
N SER A 159 -7.17 -8.00 -0.45
CA SER A 159 -8.16 -8.05 -1.51
C SER A 159 -7.63 -8.82 -2.71
N ARG A 160 -8.54 -9.36 -3.51
CA ARG A 160 -8.20 -10.17 -4.68
C ARG A 160 -8.84 -9.57 -5.93
N LYS A 161 -8.05 -9.44 -7.00
CA LYS A 161 -8.60 -9.03 -8.31
C LYS A 161 -9.58 -10.11 -8.79
N ILE A 162 -10.83 -9.69 -9.05
CA ILE A 162 -11.86 -10.61 -9.56
C ILE A 162 -11.46 -11.11 -10.95
N VAL A 163 -11.69 -12.39 -11.18
CA VAL A 163 -11.51 -13.02 -12.49
C VAL A 163 -12.84 -12.87 -13.25
N GLU A 164 -12.84 -12.08 -14.30
CA GLU A 164 -13.97 -11.99 -15.23
C GLU A 164 -14.01 -13.21 -16.14
#